data_2d2d049c3d4a103b020af1b27c86558d
#
_entry.id   2d2d049c3d4a103b020af1b27c86558d
#
_cell.length_a   1.000
_cell.length_b   1.000
_cell.length_c   1.000
_cell.angle_alpha   90.00
_cell.angle_beta   90.00
_cell.angle_gamma   90.00
#
_symmetry.space_group_name_H-M   'P 1'
#
loop_
_entity.id
_entity.type
_entity.pdbx_description
1 polymer ?
#
loop_
_entity_poly.entity_id
_entity_poly.type
_entity_poly.pdbx_seq_one_letter_code
_entity_poly.pdbx_strand_id
1 'polypeptide(L)'
;MLLRITEQAADQIRASIEEGGMQGMALRVAARRLEDGTIDYAMGFDEAGDNDTRSEQYGIELLIAPTSTELLSGAILDFVTPEEEKAPQFILLNPNDPHFVPPEAVPDPKP
;
A
#
# COMPACT_ATOMS: atom_id res chain seq x y z
N MET A 1 -10.17 4.85 9.17
CA MET A 1 -10.14 3.60 8.43
C MET A 1 -8.71 3.29 8.04
N LEU A 2 -8.29 2.06 8.28
CA LEU A 2 -6.90 1.70 8.03
C LEU A 2 -6.66 1.41 6.55
N LEU A 3 -5.39 1.45 6.17
CA LEU A 3 -4.94 0.96 4.88
C LEU A 3 -5.35 -0.51 4.71
N ARG A 4 -5.81 -0.85 3.53
CA ARG A 4 -6.19 -2.24 3.20
C ARG A 4 -5.32 -2.73 2.07
N ILE A 5 -5.13 -4.06 2.03
CA ILE A 5 -4.41 -4.67 0.91
C ILE A 5 -5.35 -5.63 0.21
N THR A 6 -5.12 -5.82 -1.08
CA THR A 6 -5.87 -6.83 -1.83
C THR A 6 -5.21 -8.19 -1.64
N GLU A 7 -5.93 -9.24 -2.02
CA GLU A 7 -5.37 -10.59 -1.95
C GLU A 7 -4.16 -10.71 -2.88
N GLN A 8 -4.21 -10.10 -4.04
CA GLN A 8 -3.10 -10.12 -4.97
C GLN A 8 -1.87 -9.47 -4.37
N ALA A 9 -2.06 -8.35 -3.68
CA ALA A 9 -0.95 -7.70 -3.01
C ALA A 9 -0.39 -8.58 -1.91
N ALA A 10 -1.26 -9.23 -1.14
CA ALA A 10 -0.83 -10.11 -0.07
C ALA A 10 -0.01 -11.28 -0.60
N ASP A 11 -0.44 -11.86 -1.72
CA ASP A 11 0.29 -12.98 -2.31
C ASP A 11 1.70 -12.56 -2.73
N GLN A 12 1.83 -11.39 -3.33
CA GLN A 12 3.14 -10.91 -3.75
C GLN A 12 4.02 -10.56 -2.54
N ILE A 13 3.43 -9.98 -1.52
CA ILE A 13 4.17 -9.67 -0.29
C ILE A 13 4.69 -10.96 0.33
N ARG A 14 3.84 -11.99 0.37
CA ARG A 14 4.23 -13.27 0.94
C ARG A 14 5.37 -13.89 0.15
N ALA A 15 5.31 -13.81 -1.17
CA ALA A 15 6.38 -14.32 -2.01
C ALA A 15 7.69 -13.57 -1.75
N SER A 16 7.61 -12.26 -1.58
CA SER A 16 8.79 -11.44 -1.30
C SER A 16 9.41 -11.80 0.05
N ILE A 17 8.58 -12.08 1.04
CA ILE A 17 9.06 -12.48 2.35
C ILE A 17 9.83 -13.79 2.24
N GLU A 18 9.28 -14.75 1.50
CA GLU A 18 9.91 -16.06 1.35
C GLU A 18 11.21 -15.96 0.57
N GLU A 19 11.20 -15.21 -0.51
CA GLU A 19 12.39 -15.08 -1.35
C GLU A 19 13.52 -14.35 -0.64
N GLY A 20 13.19 -13.36 0.17
CA GLY A 20 14.18 -12.57 0.87
C GLY A 20 14.55 -13.08 2.24
N GLY A 21 13.93 -14.18 2.69
CA GLY A 21 14.22 -14.72 4.01
C GLY A 21 13.79 -13.77 5.13
N MET A 22 12.69 -13.06 4.93
CA MET A 22 12.24 -12.05 5.88
C MET A 22 11.06 -12.52 6.73
N GLN A 23 11.00 -13.80 6.99
CA GLN A 23 9.94 -14.34 7.85
C GLN A 23 9.99 -13.67 9.22
N GLY A 24 8.83 -13.35 9.74
CA GLY A 24 8.72 -12.67 11.02
C GLY A 24 8.74 -11.17 10.92
N MET A 25 8.94 -10.61 9.74
CA MET A 25 8.88 -9.17 9.55
C MET A 25 7.52 -8.76 9.02
N ALA A 26 7.18 -7.50 9.24
CA ALA A 26 5.93 -6.92 8.76
C ALA A 26 6.22 -5.96 7.62
N LEU A 27 5.18 -5.64 6.86
CA LEU A 27 5.31 -4.64 5.80
C LEU A 27 4.98 -3.27 6.37
N ARG A 28 5.96 -2.37 6.35
CA ARG A 28 5.75 -0.99 6.77
C ARG A 28 5.43 -0.15 5.55
N VAL A 29 4.31 0.55 5.61
CA VAL A 29 3.90 1.48 4.56
C VAL A 29 3.93 2.88 5.16
N ALA A 30 4.61 3.79 4.50
CA ALA A 30 4.75 5.16 4.97
C ALA A 30 4.26 6.12 3.90
N ALA A 31 3.77 7.27 4.35
CA ALA A 31 3.31 8.32 3.46
C ALA A 31 3.68 9.66 4.08
N ARG A 32 4.03 10.61 3.23
CA ARG A 32 4.25 11.97 3.70
C ARG A 32 3.75 12.95 2.63
N ARG A 33 3.26 14.08 3.09
CA ARG A 33 2.77 15.09 2.18
C ARG A 33 3.91 16.02 1.77
N LEU A 34 4.05 16.23 0.49
CA LEU A 34 5.07 17.11 -0.05
C LEU A 34 4.56 18.54 -0.10
N GLU A 35 5.46 19.46 -0.40
CA GLU A 35 5.13 20.89 -0.41
C GLU A 35 4.05 21.23 -1.42
N ASP A 36 4.01 20.50 -2.52
CA ASP A 36 3.01 20.77 -3.56
C ASP A 36 1.66 20.09 -3.28
N GLY A 37 1.51 19.45 -2.12
CA GLY A 37 0.27 18.81 -1.74
C GLY A 37 0.14 17.36 -2.15
N THR A 38 1.07 16.85 -2.95
CA THR A 38 1.04 15.43 -3.30
C THR A 38 1.57 14.59 -2.16
N ILE A 39 1.39 13.28 -2.27
CA ILE A 39 1.81 12.35 -1.23
C ILE A 39 2.90 11.44 -1.79
N ASP A 40 3.97 11.32 -1.03
CA ASP A 40 5.09 10.43 -1.36
C ASP A 40 4.97 9.18 -0.50
N TYR A 41 5.24 8.02 -1.08
CA TYR A 41 5.05 6.74 -0.41
C TYR A 41 6.35 5.95 -0.35
N ALA A 42 6.48 5.15 0.71
CA ALA A 42 7.60 4.23 0.85
C ALA A 42 7.10 2.95 1.48
N MET A 43 7.68 1.83 1.08
CA MET A 43 7.34 0.53 1.65
C MET A 43 8.61 -0.26 1.89
N GLY A 44 8.59 -1.08 2.93
CA GLY A 44 9.71 -1.96 3.22
C GLY A 44 9.34 -2.90 4.35
N PHE A 45 10.16 -3.93 4.55
CA PHE A 45 9.94 -4.87 5.64
C PHE A 45 10.66 -4.37 6.87
N ASP A 46 10.00 -4.51 8.03
CA ASP A 46 10.52 -3.92 9.26
C ASP A 46 9.91 -4.64 10.45
N GLU A 47 10.46 -4.35 11.62
CA GLU A 47 9.91 -4.83 12.88
C GLU A 47 9.00 -3.77 13.47
N ALA A 48 7.97 -4.23 14.20
CA ALA A 48 7.00 -3.30 14.76
C ALA A 48 7.63 -2.42 15.82
N GLY A 49 7.36 -1.13 15.74
CA GLY A 49 7.73 -0.18 16.79
C GLY A 49 6.57 0.01 17.76
N ASP A 50 6.85 0.66 18.88
CA ASP A 50 5.87 0.78 19.95
C ASP A 50 4.65 1.60 19.55
N ASN A 51 4.83 2.55 18.66
CA ASN A 51 3.74 3.46 18.28
C ASN A 51 3.13 3.14 16.93
N ASP A 52 3.54 2.05 16.30
CA ASP A 52 2.98 1.68 15.01
C ASP A 52 1.56 1.20 15.14
N THR A 53 0.72 1.58 14.19
CA THR A 53 -0.58 0.97 14.03
C THR A 53 -0.37 -0.34 13.31
N ARG A 54 -0.86 -1.43 13.90
CA ARG A 54 -0.64 -2.77 13.37
C ARG A 54 -1.96 -3.36 12.93
N SER A 55 -1.96 -4.00 11.79
CA SER A 55 -3.13 -4.76 11.32
C SER A 55 -2.65 -5.99 10.60
N GLU A 56 -3.50 -6.99 10.53
CA GLU A 56 -3.19 -8.22 9.82
C GLU A 56 -4.26 -8.47 8.78
N GLN A 57 -3.83 -8.66 7.53
CA GLN A 57 -4.76 -8.90 6.44
C GLN A 57 -4.17 -10.00 5.57
N TYR A 58 -4.96 -11.05 5.32
CA TYR A 58 -4.52 -12.20 4.52
C TYR A 58 -3.22 -12.80 5.05
N GLY A 59 -3.04 -12.77 6.37
CA GLY A 59 -1.83 -13.30 7.00
C GLY A 59 -0.62 -12.40 6.93
N ILE A 60 -0.76 -11.20 6.39
CA ILE A 60 0.33 -10.24 6.30
C ILE A 60 0.16 -9.19 7.39
N GLU A 61 1.20 -8.95 8.17
CA GLU A 61 1.18 -7.89 9.17
C GLU A 61 1.61 -6.58 8.54
N LEU A 62 0.81 -5.54 8.75
CA LEU A 62 1.07 -4.20 8.23
C LEU A 62 1.39 -3.27 9.37
N LEU A 63 2.35 -2.38 9.16
CA LEU A 63 2.75 -1.37 10.13
C LEU A 63 2.60 0.01 9.50
N ILE A 64 1.97 0.92 10.24
CA ILE A 64 1.82 2.29 9.79
C ILE A 64 2.22 3.19 10.94
N ALA A 65 3.23 4.03 10.73
CA ALA A 65 3.70 4.95 11.75
C ALA A 65 2.63 6.03 12.01
N PRO A 66 2.61 6.61 13.21
CA PRO A 66 1.58 7.61 13.53
C PRO A 66 1.52 8.77 12.56
N THR A 67 2.67 9.20 12.04
CA THR A 67 2.71 10.33 11.12
C THR A 67 2.12 9.98 9.74
N SER A 68 1.95 8.70 9.44
CA SER A 68 1.41 8.26 8.16
C SER A 68 -0.04 7.84 8.23
N THR A 69 -0.57 7.65 9.44
CA THR A 69 -1.90 7.03 9.62
C THR A 69 -3.00 7.82 8.92
N GLU A 70 -3.01 9.13 9.12
CA GLU A 70 -4.03 9.98 8.51
C GLU A 70 -3.95 9.98 7.00
N LEU A 71 -2.72 10.05 6.48
CA LEU A 71 -2.53 10.13 5.03
C LEU A 71 -2.92 8.85 4.33
N LEU A 72 -2.87 7.73 5.03
CA LEU A 72 -3.19 6.42 4.44
C LEU A 72 -4.59 5.94 4.79
N SER A 73 -5.39 6.77 5.44
CA SER A 73 -6.74 6.37 5.84
C SER A 73 -7.59 6.10 4.60
N GLY A 74 -8.15 4.89 4.52
CA GLY A 74 -8.98 4.51 3.38
C GLY A 74 -8.22 4.08 2.14
N ALA A 75 -6.89 4.04 2.20
CA ALA A 75 -6.10 3.65 1.04
C ALA A 75 -6.13 2.15 0.82
N ILE A 76 -5.85 1.74 -0.40
CA ILE A 76 -5.81 0.32 -0.79
C ILE A 76 -4.52 0.07 -1.53
N LEU A 77 -3.77 -0.93 -1.09
CA LEU A 77 -2.57 -1.38 -1.79
C LEU A 77 -2.92 -2.59 -2.63
N ASP A 78 -2.66 -2.49 -3.92
CA ASP A 78 -2.97 -3.55 -4.88
C ASP A 78 -1.71 -3.94 -5.64
N PHE A 79 -1.75 -5.09 -6.29
CA PHE A 79 -0.63 -5.57 -7.10
C PHE A 79 -1.21 -6.00 -8.44
N VAL A 80 -0.96 -5.21 -9.47
CA VAL A 80 -1.61 -5.40 -10.78
C VAL A 80 -0.59 -5.15 -11.87
N THR A 81 -0.93 -5.63 -13.07
CA THR A 81 -0.15 -5.32 -14.26
C THR A 81 -0.86 -4.20 -15.00
N PRO A 82 -0.32 -2.98 -14.95
CA PRO A 82 -0.94 -1.87 -15.70
C PRO A 82 -0.94 -2.16 -17.19
N GLU A 83 -1.91 -1.54 -17.87
CA GLU A 83 -2.09 -1.78 -19.30
C GLU A 83 -0.83 -1.50 -20.10
N GLU A 84 -0.12 -0.47 -19.72
CA GLU A 84 1.05 0.00 -20.45
C GLU A 84 2.33 -0.68 -20.03
N GLU A 85 2.26 -1.53 -19.01
CA GLU A 85 3.43 -2.20 -18.49
C GLU A 85 3.36 -3.68 -18.78
N LYS A 86 4.52 -4.32 -18.85
CA LYS A 86 4.55 -5.76 -19.10
C LYS A 86 4.76 -6.57 -17.83
N ALA A 87 5.01 -5.91 -16.72
CA ALA A 87 5.24 -6.57 -15.45
C ALA A 87 4.30 -6.03 -14.40
N PRO A 88 3.89 -6.87 -13.46
CA PRO A 88 3.03 -6.39 -12.38
C PRO A 88 3.80 -5.48 -11.43
N GLN A 89 3.07 -4.59 -10.79
CA GLN A 89 3.67 -3.69 -9.80
C GLN A 89 2.64 -3.34 -8.74
N PHE A 90 3.14 -2.88 -7.61
CA PHE A 90 2.27 -2.37 -6.55
C PHE A 90 1.74 -1.00 -6.93
N ILE A 91 0.47 -0.79 -6.66
CA ILE A 91 -0.12 0.53 -6.77
C ILE A 91 -0.86 0.85 -5.47
N LEU A 92 -0.88 2.11 -5.12
CA LEU A 92 -1.55 2.56 -3.91
C LEU A 92 -2.67 3.52 -4.29
N LEU A 93 -3.91 3.09 -4.05
CA LEU A 93 -5.09 3.91 -4.32
C LEU A 93 -5.45 4.61 -3.04
N ASN A 94 -5.18 5.90 -2.97
CA ASN A 94 -5.32 6.67 -1.73
C ASN A 94 -6.26 7.85 -1.94
N PRO A 95 -7.45 7.85 -1.31
CA PRO A 95 -8.38 8.96 -1.50
C PRO A 95 -7.88 10.29 -0.96
N ASN A 96 -6.83 10.28 -0.14
CA ASN A 96 -6.24 11.51 0.36
C ASN A 96 -5.23 12.14 -0.59
N ASP A 97 -4.90 11.44 -1.67
CA ASP A 97 -3.92 11.88 -2.65
C ASP A 97 -4.65 12.74 -3.69
N PRO A 98 -4.16 13.95 -4.01
CA PRO A 98 -4.83 14.78 -5.02
C PRO A 98 -4.88 14.14 -6.40
N HIS A 99 -4.06 13.13 -6.66
CA HIS A 99 -4.08 12.41 -7.93
C HIS A 99 -4.92 11.15 -7.90
N PHE A 100 -5.69 10.94 -6.83
CA PHE A 100 -6.48 9.72 -6.65
C PHE A 100 -7.62 9.66 -7.67
N VAL A 101 -7.77 8.49 -8.31
CA VAL A 101 -8.90 8.20 -9.17
C VAL A 101 -9.55 6.92 -8.65
N PRO A 102 -10.77 7.00 -8.11
CA PRO A 102 -11.41 5.81 -7.55
C PRO A 102 -11.64 4.75 -8.63
N PRO A 103 -11.39 3.48 -8.35
CA PRO A 103 -11.54 2.44 -9.38
C PRO A 103 -12.96 2.37 -9.95
N GLU A 104 -13.95 2.50 -9.10
CA GLU A 104 -15.34 2.40 -9.58
C GLU A 104 -15.81 3.67 -10.27
N ALA A 105 -15.03 4.74 -10.17
CA ALA A 105 -15.35 5.97 -10.86
C ALA A 105 -14.52 6.19 -12.11
N VAL A 106 -13.70 5.21 -12.46
CA VAL A 106 -12.88 5.32 -13.67
C VAL A 106 -13.82 5.33 -14.86
N PRO A 107 -13.74 6.35 -15.72
CA PRO A 107 -14.63 6.39 -16.87
C PRO A 107 -14.37 5.24 -17.79
N ASP A 108 -15.42 4.89 -18.51
CA ASP A 108 -15.31 3.88 -19.50
C ASP A 108 -14.25 4.27 -20.50
N PRO A 109 -13.31 3.42 -20.79
CA PRO A 109 -12.27 3.81 -21.72
C PRO A 109 -12.77 4.06 -23.08
N LYS A 110 -13.75 3.89 -23.22
CA LYS A 110 -14.12 4.27 -24.41
C LYS A 110 -14.75 5.03 -24.64
N PRO A 111 -14.75 5.40 -24.89
CA PRO A 111 -15.73 5.54 -25.75
C PRO A 111 -15.53 4.77 -26.83
#